data_9f947ed18713fb7fefcf04fa237f338f
#
_entry.id   9f947ed18713fb7fefcf04fa237f338f
#
_cell.length_a   1.000
_cell.length_b   1.000
_cell.length_c   1.000
_cell.angle_alpha   90.00
_cell.angle_beta   90.00
_cell.angle_gamma   90.00
#
_symmetry.space_group_name_H-M   'P 1'
#
loop_
_entity.id
_entity.type
_entity.pdbx_description
1 polymer ?
#
loop_
_entity_poly.entity_id
_entity_poly.type
_entity_poly.pdbx_seq_one_letter_code
_entity_poly.pdbx_strand_id
1 'polypeptide(L)'
;MIIAIGMIVRDLLSAHPLTDFLDNAEKYGHALDRMIVVYSHQADSKAVEELRSRTNLSLIKLQSNERAHLIMKEIGVRHSSIHQLLYCPLIDAHGLIPYGFNRNQALMEAMFTGTDYLIFVDSDVRPEVLRKTPDGAVQSEEIDFIGAHLHGLSLGADVTSSDYSGYNILPPASFDGMKDLLWGLHKESMADFWQNSEAHRGLVIQEDQNAEPQPTTKVLGGNLGIRMSALTTLPPFFSPYYFYNRTPLLARGEDTLVGMAASQSHIRCLDIQTPIFHDTYGDYPKAPDLRNDSRVRDRLYYACTGWIGRNVFFRWKTGHTPSEFTQRNRQLAAGAKALARYTNDRRFLYLPDIQSAAESWLPDMIGQYQKSKEAWNELTERWFGR
;
A
#
# COMPACT_ATOMS: atom_id res chain seq x y z
N MET A 1 8.55 -7.28 24.53
CA MET A 1 7.82 -7.15 23.26
C MET A 1 8.05 -5.74 22.78
N ILE A 2 8.64 -5.56 21.60
CA ILE A 2 8.96 -4.27 21.00
C ILE A 2 8.01 -4.04 19.81
N ILE A 3 7.24 -2.95 19.86
CA ILE A 3 6.23 -2.58 18.86
C ILE A 3 6.71 -1.34 18.11
N ALA A 4 6.68 -1.39 16.79
CA ALA A 4 6.98 -0.24 15.95
C ALA A 4 5.82 0.11 15.01
N ILE A 5 5.65 1.40 14.72
CA ILE A 5 4.88 1.87 13.57
C ILE A 5 5.84 2.17 12.42
N GLY A 6 5.51 1.69 11.23
CA GLY A 6 6.21 1.98 9.97
C GLY A 6 5.39 2.87 9.06
N MET A 7 5.94 3.99 8.61
CA MET A 7 5.32 4.87 7.63
C MET A 7 6.24 5.09 6.44
N ILE A 8 5.66 5.07 5.25
CA ILE A 8 6.38 5.42 4.01
C ILE A 8 5.79 6.68 3.41
N VAL A 9 6.66 7.65 3.13
CA VAL A 9 6.25 8.94 2.58
C VAL A 9 7.19 9.37 1.45
N ARG A 10 6.70 10.23 0.57
CA ARG A 10 7.57 10.96 -0.34
C ARG A 10 8.30 12.06 0.42
N ASP A 11 7.55 12.88 1.11
CA ASP A 11 8.01 14.03 1.86
C ASP A 11 7.45 13.98 3.28
N LEU A 12 8.30 14.05 4.30
CA LEU A 12 7.90 14.21 5.69
C LEU A 12 7.85 15.70 6.01
N LEU A 13 6.71 16.34 5.73
CA LEU A 13 6.54 17.79 5.93
C LEU A 13 5.88 18.15 7.27
N SER A 14 5.24 17.18 7.93
CA SER A 14 4.56 17.35 9.21
C SER A 14 4.70 16.08 10.02
N ALA A 15 4.78 16.23 11.35
CA ALA A 15 4.71 15.12 12.29
C ALA A 15 3.28 14.59 12.48
N HIS A 16 2.28 15.39 12.16
CA HIS A 16 0.88 15.18 12.48
C HIS A 16 0.34 13.77 12.18
N PRO A 17 0.56 13.15 11.02
CA PRO A 17 0.03 11.81 10.81
C PRO A 17 0.56 10.77 11.80
N LEU A 18 1.81 10.92 12.24
CA LEU A 18 2.45 10.01 13.19
C LEU A 18 2.11 10.33 14.64
N THR A 19 1.98 11.62 14.97
CA THR A 19 1.59 12.03 16.34
C THR A 19 0.18 11.57 16.70
N ASP A 20 -0.74 11.50 15.73
CA ASP A 20 -2.08 10.94 15.94
C ASP A 20 -2.03 9.49 16.42
N PHE A 21 -1.12 8.68 15.86
CA PHE A 21 -0.94 7.29 16.30
C PHE A 21 -0.24 7.19 17.66
N LEU A 22 0.66 8.14 18.02
CA LEU A 22 1.24 8.22 19.36
C LEU A 22 0.17 8.55 20.40
N ASP A 23 -0.65 9.56 20.12
CA ASP A 23 -1.74 9.97 21.00
C ASP A 23 -2.77 8.86 21.19
N ASN A 24 -3.09 8.14 20.10
CA ASN A 24 -3.97 6.98 20.12
C ASN A 24 -3.39 5.84 20.98
N ALA A 25 -2.12 5.49 20.77
CA ALA A 25 -1.46 4.46 21.56
C ALA A 25 -1.48 4.80 23.06
N GLU A 26 -1.13 6.05 23.42
CA GLU A 26 -1.13 6.54 24.80
C GLU A 26 -2.55 6.48 25.41
N LYS A 27 -3.55 6.95 24.67
CA LYS A 27 -4.96 6.94 25.11
C LYS A 27 -5.47 5.54 25.45
N TYR A 28 -5.12 4.55 24.65
CA TYR A 28 -5.54 3.15 24.85
C TYR A 28 -4.55 2.32 25.68
N GLY A 29 -3.48 2.94 26.22
CA GLY A 29 -2.54 2.30 27.13
C GLY A 29 -1.55 1.34 26.46
N HIS A 30 -1.28 1.54 25.18
CA HIS A 30 -0.30 0.74 24.44
C HIS A 30 1.09 1.39 24.43
N ALA A 31 2.12 0.61 24.75
CA ALA A 31 3.50 1.03 24.58
C ALA A 31 3.87 0.98 23.10
N LEU A 32 4.21 2.12 22.52
CA LEU A 32 4.78 2.23 21.19
C LEU A 32 6.27 2.57 21.31
N ASP A 33 7.12 1.56 21.08
CA ASP A 33 8.55 1.68 21.39
C ASP A 33 9.32 2.47 20.33
N ARG A 34 8.83 2.48 19.08
CA ARG A 34 9.57 3.03 17.95
C ARG A 34 8.67 3.49 16.82
N MET A 35 9.12 4.51 16.10
CA MET A 35 8.63 4.87 14.77
C MET A 35 9.72 4.70 13.72
N ILE A 36 9.36 4.11 12.58
CA ILE A 36 10.23 3.91 11.42
C ILE A 36 9.63 4.67 10.24
N VAL A 37 10.28 5.74 9.82
CA VAL A 37 9.84 6.55 8.69
C VAL A 37 10.82 6.41 7.55
N VAL A 38 10.32 5.92 6.41
CA VAL A 38 11.10 5.87 5.16
C VAL A 38 10.58 6.96 4.23
N TYR A 39 11.47 7.89 3.86
CA TYR A 39 11.13 8.97 2.95
C TYR A 39 12.04 8.98 1.72
N SER A 40 11.51 9.42 0.57
CA SER A 40 12.25 9.37 -0.68
C SER A 40 12.81 10.72 -1.12
N HIS A 41 12.22 11.84 -0.73
CA HIS A 41 12.63 13.16 -1.23
C HIS A 41 13.15 14.07 -0.10
N GLN A 42 12.28 14.55 0.80
CA GLN A 42 12.70 15.48 1.86
C GLN A 42 12.01 15.18 3.21
N ALA A 43 12.66 15.64 4.29
CA ALA A 43 12.11 15.64 5.64
C ALA A 43 12.33 17.02 6.26
N ASP A 44 11.26 17.60 6.81
CA ASP A 44 11.32 18.87 7.53
C ASP A 44 11.95 18.67 8.92
N SER A 45 12.87 19.54 9.28
CA SER A 45 13.61 19.41 10.54
C SER A 45 12.73 19.53 11.78
N LYS A 46 11.71 20.40 11.74
CA LYS A 46 10.79 20.58 12.88
C LYS A 46 9.91 19.35 13.09
N ALA A 47 9.39 18.77 11.99
CA ALA A 47 8.64 17.53 12.06
C ALA A 47 9.50 16.38 12.65
N VAL A 48 10.78 16.31 12.24
CA VAL A 48 11.72 15.31 12.77
C VAL A 48 12.02 15.52 14.25
N GLU A 49 12.27 16.77 14.67
CA GLU A 49 12.53 17.12 16.08
C GLU A 49 11.31 16.82 16.97
N GLU A 50 10.11 17.16 16.51
CA GLU A 50 8.87 16.87 17.20
C GLU A 50 8.71 15.36 17.44
N LEU A 51 8.88 14.53 16.39
CA LEU A 51 8.80 13.08 16.52
C LEU A 51 9.87 12.51 17.47
N ARG A 52 11.11 12.99 17.36
CA ARG A 52 12.21 12.55 18.24
C ARG A 52 12.00 12.90 19.71
N SER A 53 11.27 13.97 20.00
CA SER A 53 10.96 14.36 21.36
C SER A 53 9.95 13.41 22.03
N ARG A 54 9.19 12.64 21.24
CA ARG A 54 8.10 11.78 21.70
C ARG A 54 8.39 10.28 21.61
N THR A 55 9.28 9.85 20.71
CA THR A 55 9.53 8.43 20.47
C THR A 55 10.93 8.17 19.91
N ASN A 56 11.37 6.90 19.97
CA ASN A 56 12.55 6.46 19.23
C ASN A 56 12.28 6.48 17.72
N LEU A 57 12.76 7.51 17.04
CA LEU A 57 12.56 7.67 15.60
C LEU A 57 13.73 7.09 14.80
N SER A 58 13.47 6.08 13.97
CA SER A 58 14.33 5.66 12.87
C SER A 58 13.91 6.38 11.60
N LEU A 59 14.70 7.34 11.14
CA LEU A 59 14.45 8.12 9.94
C LEU A 59 15.38 7.66 8.82
N ILE A 60 14.81 7.10 7.75
CA ILE A 60 15.56 6.48 6.65
C ILE A 60 15.29 7.26 5.36
N LYS A 61 16.33 7.86 4.81
CA LYS A 61 16.28 8.38 3.45
C LYS A 61 16.53 7.23 2.48
N LEU A 62 15.61 7.02 1.56
CA LEU A 62 15.74 5.99 0.54
C LEU A 62 17.04 6.17 -0.26
N GLN A 63 17.71 5.07 -0.62
CA GLN A 63 19.06 5.01 -1.24
C GLN A 63 20.25 5.50 -0.39
N SER A 64 20.00 6.00 0.83
CA SER A 64 21.06 6.47 1.74
C SER A 64 21.04 5.72 3.07
N ASN A 65 20.62 4.44 3.05
CA ASN A 65 20.54 3.62 4.25
C ASN A 65 21.90 2.94 4.53
N GLU A 66 22.90 3.75 4.93
CA GLU A 66 24.25 3.27 5.24
C GLU A 66 24.27 2.24 6.37
N ARG A 67 23.42 2.42 7.37
CA ARG A 67 23.30 1.46 8.49
C ARG A 67 22.91 0.07 7.98
N ALA A 68 21.86 -0.03 7.17
CA ALA A 68 21.46 -1.31 6.61
C ALA A 68 22.56 -1.90 5.72
N HIS A 69 23.25 -1.08 4.92
CA HIS A 69 24.36 -1.52 4.10
C HIS A 69 25.48 -2.15 4.95
N LEU A 70 25.88 -1.49 6.05
CA LEU A 70 26.92 -2.00 6.95
C LEU A 70 26.51 -3.30 7.63
N ILE A 71 25.30 -3.38 8.18
CA ILE A 71 24.78 -4.57 8.83
C ILE A 71 24.73 -5.76 7.85
N MET A 72 24.19 -5.55 6.65
CA MET A 72 24.07 -6.60 5.63
C MET A 72 25.45 -7.11 5.18
N LYS A 73 26.43 -6.20 5.06
CA LYS A 73 27.81 -6.56 4.76
C LYS A 73 28.43 -7.41 5.89
N GLU A 74 28.23 -7.00 7.15
CA GLU A 74 28.74 -7.70 8.34
C GLU A 74 28.18 -9.12 8.43
N ILE A 75 26.89 -9.30 8.11
CA ILE A 75 26.26 -10.64 8.12
C ILE A 75 26.55 -11.45 6.85
N GLY A 76 27.35 -10.93 5.94
CA GLY A 76 27.83 -11.65 4.76
C GLY A 76 26.81 -11.75 3.62
N VAL A 77 25.84 -10.82 3.53
CA VAL A 77 24.96 -10.70 2.36
C VAL A 77 25.78 -10.27 1.14
N ARG A 78 25.53 -10.88 0.00
CA ARG A 78 26.25 -10.54 -1.25
C ARG A 78 26.01 -9.09 -1.67
N HIS A 79 27.02 -8.46 -2.23
CA HIS A 79 26.92 -7.06 -2.69
C HIS A 79 25.78 -6.85 -3.70
N SER A 80 25.53 -7.79 -4.61
CA SER A 80 24.42 -7.73 -5.56
C SER A 80 23.05 -7.73 -4.87
N SER A 81 22.89 -8.51 -3.80
CA SER A 81 21.66 -8.56 -3.02
C SER A 81 21.47 -7.29 -2.20
N ILE A 82 22.55 -6.76 -1.60
CA ILE A 82 22.53 -5.45 -0.92
C ILE A 82 22.07 -4.36 -1.90
N HIS A 83 22.67 -4.32 -3.08
CA HIS A 83 22.28 -3.36 -4.11
C HIS A 83 20.81 -3.52 -4.50
N GLN A 84 20.34 -4.76 -4.73
CA GLN A 84 18.96 -5.05 -5.09
C GLN A 84 17.95 -4.60 -4.02
N LEU A 85 18.31 -4.66 -2.74
CA LEU A 85 17.42 -4.30 -1.62
C LEU A 85 17.49 -2.83 -1.23
N LEU A 86 18.60 -2.14 -1.48
CA LEU A 86 18.79 -0.76 -1.01
C LEU A 86 18.67 0.30 -2.12
N TYR A 87 18.79 -0.06 -3.40
CA TYR A 87 18.83 0.92 -4.48
C TYR A 87 17.69 0.73 -5.48
N CYS A 88 16.74 1.66 -5.47
CA CYS A 88 15.63 1.72 -6.42
C CYS A 88 16.03 2.57 -7.64
N PRO A 89 15.95 2.05 -8.88
CA PRO A 89 16.33 2.81 -10.07
C PRO A 89 15.35 3.92 -10.45
N LEU A 90 14.20 4.02 -9.78
CA LEU A 90 13.12 4.96 -10.13
C LEU A 90 13.02 6.16 -9.21
N ILE A 91 13.91 6.28 -8.21
CA ILE A 91 13.90 7.44 -7.30
C ILE A 91 14.27 8.70 -8.07
N ASP A 92 13.58 9.77 -7.72
CA ASP A 92 13.76 11.15 -8.18
C ASP A 92 13.46 11.43 -9.67
N ALA A 93 13.38 10.40 -10.51
CA ALA A 93 13.19 10.65 -11.95
C ALA A 93 11.80 11.22 -12.28
N HIS A 94 10.72 10.86 -11.54
CA HIS A 94 9.35 11.23 -11.91
C HIS A 94 8.39 11.42 -10.71
N GLY A 95 8.90 11.58 -9.50
CA GLY A 95 8.06 11.73 -8.30
C GLY A 95 7.31 10.46 -7.90
N LEU A 96 7.73 9.29 -8.40
CA LEU A 96 7.15 8.01 -8.06
C LEU A 96 7.52 7.61 -6.62
N ILE A 97 6.58 6.99 -5.92
CA ILE A 97 6.82 6.38 -4.61
C ILE A 97 6.92 4.87 -4.81
N PRO A 98 8.11 4.27 -4.73
CA PRO A 98 8.28 2.82 -4.88
C PRO A 98 7.86 2.09 -3.59
N TYR A 99 6.54 1.99 -3.37
CA TYR A 99 5.94 1.50 -2.14
C TYR A 99 6.54 0.17 -1.63
N GLY A 100 6.62 -0.85 -2.47
CA GLY A 100 7.19 -2.13 -2.08
C GLY A 100 8.63 -2.03 -1.60
N PHE A 101 9.42 -1.19 -2.27
CA PHE A 101 10.80 -0.97 -1.91
C PHE A 101 10.94 -0.24 -0.56
N ASN A 102 10.14 0.80 -0.34
CA ASN A 102 10.13 1.55 0.90
C ASN A 102 9.67 0.67 2.08
N ARG A 103 8.65 -0.20 1.87
CA ARG A 103 8.20 -1.13 2.92
C ARG A 103 9.30 -2.12 3.30
N ASN A 104 10.05 -2.64 2.34
CA ASN A 104 11.19 -3.51 2.63
C ASN A 104 12.28 -2.79 3.45
N GLN A 105 12.53 -1.49 3.20
CA GLN A 105 13.45 -0.70 4.02
C GLN A 105 12.97 -0.58 5.47
N ALA A 106 11.67 -0.37 5.68
CA ALA A 106 11.09 -0.33 7.02
C ALA A 106 11.14 -1.70 7.71
N LEU A 107 10.88 -2.80 6.99
CA LEU A 107 11.02 -4.16 7.51
C LEU A 107 12.46 -4.47 7.91
N MET A 108 13.44 -4.10 7.09
CA MET A 108 14.86 -4.27 7.42
C MET A 108 15.25 -3.49 8.68
N GLU A 109 14.79 -2.24 8.81
CA GLU A 109 15.07 -1.45 10.01
C GLU A 109 14.40 -2.05 11.24
N ALA A 110 13.15 -2.50 11.15
CA ALA A 110 12.47 -3.19 12.23
C ALA A 110 13.22 -4.48 12.65
N MET A 111 13.66 -5.27 11.67
CA MET A 111 14.47 -6.45 11.91
C MET A 111 15.78 -6.11 12.63
N PHE A 112 16.53 -5.11 12.15
CA PHE A 112 17.83 -4.71 12.69
C PHE A 112 17.74 -4.02 14.06
N THR A 113 16.55 -3.55 14.45
CA THR A 113 16.29 -2.94 15.76
C THR A 113 15.64 -3.89 16.75
N GLY A 114 15.47 -5.17 16.39
CA GLY A 114 14.88 -6.18 17.27
C GLY A 114 13.39 -5.98 17.54
N THR A 115 12.66 -5.35 16.60
CA THR A 115 11.22 -5.19 16.69
C THR A 115 10.51 -6.53 16.61
N ASP A 116 9.51 -6.76 17.47
CA ASP A 116 8.70 -7.98 17.45
C ASP A 116 7.51 -7.85 16.49
N TYR A 117 6.88 -6.68 16.48
CA TYR A 117 5.72 -6.36 15.65
C TYR A 117 5.88 -5.01 14.97
N LEU A 118 5.72 -4.99 13.65
CA LEU A 118 5.69 -3.77 12.85
C LEU A 118 4.28 -3.54 12.31
N ILE A 119 3.70 -2.37 12.61
CA ILE A 119 2.39 -1.96 12.09
C ILE A 119 2.62 -0.85 11.06
N PHE A 120 2.22 -1.10 9.81
CA PHE A 120 2.30 -0.12 8.73
C PHE A 120 1.06 0.75 8.68
N VAL A 121 1.30 2.05 8.50
CA VAL A 121 0.29 3.07 8.22
C VAL A 121 0.71 3.90 7.00
N ASP A 122 -0.26 4.35 6.23
CA ASP A 122 -0.01 5.34 5.16
C ASP A 122 -0.10 6.77 5.73
N SER A 123 0.48 7.74 5.06
CA SER A 123 0.53 9.14 5.55
C SER A 123 -0.81 9.88 5.47
N ASP A 124 -1.80 9.28 4.86
CA ASP A 124 -3.15 9.81 4.66
C ASP A 124 -4.23 8.98 5.39
N VAL A 125 -3.82 8.21 6.42
CA VAL A 125 -4.74 7.50 7.32
C VAL A 125 -4.72 8.10 8.73
N ARG A 126 -5.81 7.89 9.48
CA ARG A 126 -5.95 8.31 10.89
C ARG A 126 -6.51 7.15 11.71
N PRO A 127 -6.19 7.05 13.03
CA PRO A 127 -6.70 5.99 13.90
C PRO A 127 -8.19 6.20 14.25
N GLU A 128 -9.00 6.36 13.22
CA GLU A 128 -10.43 6.61 13.26
C GLU A 128 -11.15 5.71 12.27
N VAL A 129 -12.46 5.57 12.41
CA VAL A 129 -13.31 4.87 11.45
C VAL A 129 -14.57 5.70 11.16
N LEU A 130 -15.06 5.66 9.94
CA LEU A 130 -16.36 6.22 9.63
C LEU A 130 -17.46 5.25 10.02
N ARG A 131 -18.42 5.74 10.80
CA ARG A 131 -19.60 5.00 11.22
C ARG A 131 -20.87 5.66 10.69
N LYS A 132 -21.83 4.84 10.32
CA LYS A 132 -23.17 5.29 9.98
C LYS A 132 -24.04 5.25 11.23
N THR A 133 -24.56 6.38 11.62
CA THR A 133 -25.49 6.50 12.76
C THR A 133 -26.90 6.04 12.40
N PRO A 134 -27.77 5.73 13.38
CA PRO A 134 -29.14 5.26 13.11
C PRO A 134 -29.98 6.24 12.31
N ASP A 135 -29.73 7.55 12.39
CA ASP A 135 -30.36 8.59 11.59
C ASP A 135 -29.76 8.73 10.17
N GLY A 136 -28.76 7.90 9.85
CA GLY A 136 -28.12 7.85 8.53
C GLY A 136 -26.98 8.83 8.34
N ALA A 137 -26.59 9.63 9.33
CA ALA A 137 -25.41 10.48 9.28
C ALA A 137 -24.13 9.64 9.30
N VAL A 138 -23.03 10.18 8.77
CA VAL A 138 -21.70 9.57 8.84
C VAL A 138 -20.84 10.37 9.81
N GLN A 139 -20.26 9.70 10.79
CA GLN A 139 -19.42 10.30 11.81
C GLN A 139 -18.06 9.59 11.85
N SER A 140 -17.00 10.34 12.21
CA SER A 140 -15.71 9.75 12.54
C SER A 140 -15.69 9.37 14.02
N GLU A 141 -15.16 8.18 14.31
CA GLU A 141 -14.98 7.67 15.66
C GLU A 141 -13.57 7.14 15.81
N GLU A 142 -12.87 7.56 16.84
CA GLU A 142 -11.54 7.06 17.16
C GLU A 142 -11.60 5.61 17.64
N ILE A 143 -10.64 4.80 17.18
CA ILE A 143 -10.56 3.37 17.45
C ILE A 143 -9.27 3.01 18.19
N ASP A 144 -9.26 1.92 18.93
CA ASP A 144 -8.04 1.29 19.44
C ASP A 144 -7.28 0.57 18.33
N PHE A 145 -6.57 1.35 17.50
CA PHE A 145 -5.90 0.84 16.31
C PHE A 145 -4.78 -0.14 16.63
N ILE A 146 -3.91 0.22 17.59
CA ILE A 146 -2.77 -0.63 17.99
C ILE A 146 -3.28 -1.92 18.65
N GLY A 147 -4.23 -1.80 19.59
CA GLY A 147 -4.81 -2.94 20.29
C GLY A 147 -5.47 -3.94 19.35
N ALA A 148 -6.17 -3.48 18.31
CA ALA A 148 -6.79 -4.36 17.33
C ALA A 148 -5.73 -5.22 16.58
N HIS A 149 -4.63 -4.63 16.14
CA HIS A 149 -3.53 -5.38 15.54
C HIS A 149 -2.87 -6.34 16.53
N LEU A 150 -2.58 -5.89 17.76
CA LEU A 150 -1.97 -6.73 18.79
C LEU A 150 -2.88 -7.91 19.16
N HIS A 151 -4.18 -7.71 19.22
CA HIS A 151 -5.14 -8.78 19.44
C HIS A 151 -5.04 -9.86 18.36
N GLY A 152 -5.13 -9.47 17.07
CA GLY A 152 -4.99 -10.42 15.97
C GLY A 152 -3.64 -11.16 15.97
N LEU A 153 -2.54 -10.46 16.26
CA LEU A 153 -1.21 -11.06 16.37
C LEU A 153 -1.10 -12.01 17.59
N SER A 154 -1.76 -11.70 18.70
CA SER A 154 -1.81 -12.56 19.90
C SER A 154 -2.54 -13.87 19.64
N LEU A 155 -3.52 -13.88 18.74
CA LEU A 155 -4.22 -15.08 18.25
C LEU A 155 -3.36 -15.95 17.34
N GLY A 156 -2.10 -15.60 17.12
CA GLY A 156 -1.13 -16.36 16.34
C GLY A 156 -1.11 -15.98 14.85
N ALA A 157 -1.62 -14.82 14.47
CA ALA A 157 -1.43 -14.30 13.11
C ALA A 157 0.03 -13.95 12.86
N ASP A 158 0.50 -14.19 11.64
CA ASP A 158 1.75 -13.69 11.10
C ASP A 158 1.57 -12.29 10.52
N VAL A 159 0.38 -12.07 9.93
CA VAL A 159 -0.03 -10.82 9.30
C VAL A 159 -1.45 -10.49 9.75
N THR A 160 -1.68 -9.23 10.13
CA THR A 160 -3.01 -8.68 10.39
C THR A 160 -3.27 -7.54 9.43
N SER A 161 -4.49 -7.42 8.95
CA SER A 161 -4.90 -6.33 8.06
C SER A 161 -6.39 -6.05 8.27
N SER A 162 -6.86 -4.89 7.86
CA SER A 162 -8.29 -4.62 7.71
C SER A 162 -8.55 -3.60 6.62
N ASP A 163 -9.81 -3.28 6.38
CA ASP A 163 -10.22 -2.37 5.31
C ASP A 163 -9.95 -0.90 5.66
N TYR A 164 -10.29 -0.03 4.74
CA TYR A 164 -10.31 1.40 4.94
C TYR A 164 -11.76 1.89 4.97
N SER A 165 -12.04 2.89 5.79
CA SER A 165 -13.19 3.78 5.65
C SER A 165 -12.75 5.07 4.97
N GLY A 166 -13.70 5.81 4.38
CA GLY A 166 -13.42 7.00 3.57
C GLY A 166 -13.63 6.77 2.07
N TYR A 167 -13.42 7.81 1.29
CA TYR A 167 -13.62 7.71 -0.16
C TYR A 167 -12.62 6.75 -0.80
N ASN A 168 -13.12 5.97 -1.75
CA ASN A 168 -12.26 5.08 -2.53
C ASN A 168 -11.39 5.89 -3.51
N ILE A 169 -10.26 5.32 -3.93
CA ILE A 169 -9.40 5.87 -4.98
C ILE A 169 -10.11 5.99 -6.35
N LEU A 170 -11.18 5.22 -6.57
CA LEU A 170 -12.16 5.49 -7.62
C LEU A 170 -13.12 6.56 -7.09
N PRO A 171 -13.03 7.82 -7.55
CA PRO A 171 -13.92 8.87 -7.07
C PRO A 171 -15.34 8.65 -7.60
N PRO A 172 -16.38 9.13 -6.92
CA PRO A 172 -17.75 9.02 -7.42
C PRO A 172 -17.89 9.60 -8.82
N ALA A 173 -18.42 8.82 -9.75
CA ALA A 173 -18.65 9.24 -11.13
C ALA A 173 -19.68 8.31 -11.80
N SER A 174 -20.40 8.84 -12.80
CA SER A 174 -21.29 8.05 -13.65
C SER A 174 -21.21 8.56 -15.09
N PHE A 175 -20.84 7.68 -16.02
CA PHE A 175 -20.74 8.01 -17.44
C PHE A 175 -20.89 6.74 -18.29
N ASP A 176 -21.32 6.92 -19.54
CA ASP A 176 -21.42 5.82 -20.50
C ASP A 176 -20.04 5.21 -20.76
N GLY A 177 -19.90 3.89 -20.67
CA GLY A 177 -18.62 3.18 -20.79
C GLY A 177 -17.87 2.97 -19.49
N MET A 178 -18.43 3.38 -18.34
CA MET A 178 -17.82 3.14 -17.04
C MET A 178 -17.64 1.65 -16.74
N LYS A 179 -18.64 0.82 -17.07
CA LYS A 179 -18.55 -0.64 -16.89
C LYS A 179 -17.41 -1.24 -17.70
N ASP A 180 -17.21 -0.76 -18.93
CA ASP A 180 -16.11 -1.22 -19.80
C ASP A 180 -14.76 -0.85 -19.19
N LEU A 181 -14.62 0.36 -18.65
CA LEU A 181 -13.41 0.80 -17.99
C LEU A 181 -13.09 -0.07 -16.77
N LEU A 182 -14.06 -0.27 -15.87
CA LEU A 182 -13.90 -1.09 -14.68
C LEU A 182 -13.54 -2.54 -15.03
N TRP A 183 -14.21 -3.11 -16.02
CA TRP A 183 -13.90 -4.45 -16.50
C TRP A 183 -12.48 -4.54 -17.08
N GLY A 184 -12.10 -3.58 -17.90
CA GLY A 184 -10.75 -3.50 -18.47
C GLY A 184 -9.65 -3.34 -17.41
N LEU A 185 -9.94 -2.65 -16.30
CA LEU A 185 -9.04 -2.47 -15.17
C LEU A 185 -9.12 -3.58 -14.12
N HIS A 186 -9.95 -4.62 -14.31
CA HIS A 186 -10.23 -5.66 -13.30
C HIS A 186 -10.73 -5.04 -11.98
N LYS A 187 -11.67 -4.12 -12.10
CA LYS A 187 -12.26 -3.34 -10.99
C LYS A 187 -13.80 -3.38 -10.98
N GLU A 188 -14.40 -4.38 -11.58
CA GLU A 188 -15.85 -4.54 -11.66
C GLU A 188 -16.53 -4.56 -10.29
N SER A 189 -15.88 -5.08 -9.26
CA SER A 189 -16.38 -5.07 -7.87
C SER A 189 -16.46 -3.67 -7.26
N MET A 190 -15.89 -2.66 -7.92
CA MET A 190 -15.91 -1.27 -7.45
C MET A 190 -17.03 -0.44 -8.07
N ALA A 191 -17.92 -1.05 -8.86
CA ALA A 191 -18.97 -0.33 -9.60
C ALA A 191 -19.89 0.48 -8.69
N ASP A 192 -20.29 -0.10 -7.55
CA ASP A 192 -21.18 0.56 -6.60
C ASP A 192 -20.54 1.80 -5.96
N PHE A 193 -19.27 1.69 -5.59
CA PHE A 193 -18.50 2.83 -5.06
C PHE A 193 -18.34 3.94 -6.08
N TRP A 194 -18.21 3.59 -7.36
CA TRP A 194 -18.08 4.59 -8.40
C TRP A 194 -19.39 5.30 -8.73
N GLN A 195 -20.50 4.59 -8.67
CA GLN A 195 -21.81 5.18 -8.99
C GLN A 195 -22.38 6.06 -7.87
N ASN A 196 -22.02 5.76 -6.63
CA ASN A 196 -22.60 6.42 -5.46
C ASN A 196 -21.65 7.51 -4.93
N SER A 197 -22.05 8.77 -5.03
CA SER A 197 -21.26 9.92 -4.53
C SER A 197 -21.09 9.93 -3.01
N GLU A 198 -21.95 9.22 -2.29
CA GLU A 198 -21.91 9.10 -0.82
C GLU A 198 -21.28 7.77 -0.38
N ALA A 199 -20.82 6.93 -1.31
CA ALA A 199 -20.22 5.64 -0.98
C ALA A 199 -18.86 5.83 -0.28
N HIS A 200 -18.79 5.39 0.96
CA HIS A 200 -17.58 5.30 1.74
C HIS A 200 -17.22 3.81 1.91
N ARG A 201 -16.09 3.37 1.37
CA ARG A 201 -15.66 1.97 1.56
C ARG A 201 -15.39 1.71 3.05
N GLY A 202 -15.61 0.48 3.48
CA GLY A 202 -15.39 0.10 4.88
C GLY A 202 -16.27 0.85 5.89
N LEU A 203 -17.39 1.44 5.43
CA LEU A 203 -18.33 2.12 6.32
C LEU A 203 -18.88 1.13 7.35
N VAL A 204 -18.65 1.39 8.63
CA VAL A 204 -19.10 0.54 9.73
C VAL A 204 -20.52 0.94 10.16
N ILE A 205 -21.43 -0.02 10.17
CA ILE A 205 -22.77 0.13 10.75
C ILE A 205 -22.67 -0.24 12.24
N GLN A 206 -23.38 0.45 13.08
CA GLN A 206 -23.20 0.46 14.55
C GLN A 206 -23.33 -0.90 15.27
N GLU A 207 -23.88 -1.92 14.61
CA GLU A 207 -24.19 -3.23 15.22
C GLU A 207 -23.00 -4.22 15.29
N ASP A 208 -21.86 -3.94 14.58
CA ASP A 208 -20.74 -4.88 14.45
C ASP A 208 -19.44 -4.45 15.19
N GLN A 209 -19.56 -3.82 16.34
CA GLN A 209 -18.39 -3.27 17.07
C GLN A 209 -17.41 -4.32 17.62
N ASN A 210 -17.76 -5.61 17.64
CA ASN A 210 -16.96 -6.68 18.25
C ASN A 210 -16.79 -7.90 17.32
N ALA A 211 -16.66 -7.68 16.02
CA ALA A 211 -16.41 -8.78 15.11
C ALA A 211 -15.04 -9.42 15.38
N GLU A 212 -15.02 -10.71 15.63
CA GLU A 212 -13.80 -11.48 15.84
C GLU A 212 -12.92 -11.48 14.57
N PRO A 213 -11.56 -11.45 14.72
CA PRO A 213 -10.65 -11.54 13.60
C PRO A 213 -10.91 -12.80 12.74
N GLN A 214 -10.96 -12.63 11.42
CA GLN A 214 -11.26 -13.69 10.47
C GLN A 214 -10.09 -13.98 9.53
N PRO A 215 -9.90 -15.25 9.11
CA PRO A 215 -8.90 -15.57 8.08
C PRO A 215 -9.12 -14.75 6.80
N THR A 216 -8.05 -14.21 6.23
CA THR A 216 -8.11 -13.42 5.01
C THR A 216 -6.91 -13.65 4.11
N THR A 217 -7.07 -13.35 2.81
CA THR A 217 -5.96 -13.19 1.85
C THR A 217 -5.84 -11.73 1.39
N LYS A 218 -6.72 -10.86 1.88
CA LYS A 218 -6.72 -9.43 1.58
C LYS A 218 -5.74 -8.75 2.53
N VAL A 219 -4.69 -8.19 1.98
CA VAL A 219 -3.69 -7.39 2.69
C VAL A 219 -3.71 -5.97 2.14
N LEU A 220 -3.81 -4.99 3.01
CA LEU A 220 -3.84 -3.56 2.67
C LEU A 220 -2.71 -2.84 3.39
N GLY A 221 -1.81 -2.24 2.62
CA GLY A 221 -0.53 -1.74 3.10
C GLY A 221 -0.58 -0.64 4.18
N GLY A 222 -1.61 0.20 4.21
CA GLY A 222 -1.75 1.27 5.21
C GLY A 222 -2.59 0.88 6.44
N ASN A 223 -2.98 -0.39 6.55
CA ASN A 223 -3.65 -0.99 7.72
C ASN A 223 -3.14 -2.43 7.85
N LEU A 224 -1.89 -2.59 8.30
CA LEU A 224 -1.14 -3.84 8.18
C LEU A 224 -0.20 -4.05 9.36
N GLY A 225 -0.41 -5.10 10.13
CA GLY A 225 0.52 -5.56 11.16
C GLY A 225 1.29 -6.81 10.72
N ILE A 226 2.58 -6.87 11.03
CA ILE A 226 3.47 -7.99 10.68
C ILE A 226 4.22 -8.45 11.94
N ARG A 227 4.18 -9.76 12.18
CA ARG A 227 5.07 -10.43 13.14
C ARG A 227 6.45 -10.57 12.49
N MET A 228 7.47 -9.98 13.08
CA MET A 228 8.81 -9.95 12.47
C MET A 228 9.45 -11.33 12.29
N SER A 229 9.13 -12.30 13.13
CA SER A 229 9.60 -13.69 12.94
C SER A 229 9.04 -14.37 11.69
N ALA A 230 7.93 -13.87 11.12
CA ALA A 230 7.35 -14.40 9.89
C ALA A 230 8.13 -13.99 8.62
N LEU A 231 9.08 -13.07 8.71
CA LEU A 231 9.87 -12.61 7.56
C LEU A 231 10.68 -13.71 6.87
N THR A 232 10.95 -14.81 7.56
CA THR A 232 11.61 -16.01 6.97
C THR A 232 10.74 -16.70 5.93
N THR A 233 9.43 -16.50 5.97
CA THR A 233 8.46 -17.13 5.06
C THR A 233 7.70 -16.11 4.21
N LEU A 234 7.63 -14.85 4.65
CA LEU A 234 7.02 -13.77 3.90
C LEU A 234 7.89 -13.34 2.71
N PRO A 235 7.31 -13.20 1.51
CA PRO A 235 8.03 -12.61 0.39
C PRO A 235 8.29 -11.12 0.66
N PRO A 236 9.27 -10.51 -0.04
CA PRO A 236 9.42 -9.06 -0.01
C PRO A 236 8.18 -8.38 -0.59
N PHE A 237 7.88 -7.18 -0.13
CA PHE A 237 6.99 -6.31 -0.87
C PHE A 237 7.60 -5.99 -2.23
N PHE A 238 6.80 -6.03 -3.28
CA PHE A 238 7.31 -5.86 -4.62
C PHE A 238 6.34 -5.12 -5.53
N SER A 239 6.80 -3.98 -6.05
CA SER A 239 6.11 -3.20 -7.07
C SER A 239 6.95 -3.23 -8.35
N PRO A 240 6.61 -4.06 -9.35
CA PRO A 240 7.33 -4.04 -10.61
C PRO A 240 7.16 -2.70 -11.31
N TYR A 241 8.18 -2.31 -12.05
CA TYR A 241 8.11 -1.15 -12.92
C TYR A 241 8.23 -1.54 -14.38
N TYR A 242 7.66 -0.69 -15.23
CA TYR A 242 7.69 -0.82 -16.68
C TYR A 242 7.74 0.56 -17.31
N PHE A 243 7.96 0.64 -18.63
CA PHE A 243 8.08 1.92 -19.32
C PHE A 243 7.04 2.07 -20.40
N TYR A 244 6.49 3.26 -20.50
CA TYR A 244 5.70 3.73 -21.62
C TYR A 244 6.28 5.04 -22.14
N ASN A 245 6.68 5.08 -23.44
CA ASN A 245 7.34 6.24 -24.07
C ASN A 245 8.50 6.81 -23.22
N ARG A 246 9.37 5.92 -22.71
CA ARG A 246 10.50 6.25 -21.80
C ARG A 246 10.10 6.78 -20.42
N THR A 247 8.80 6.92 -20.15
CA THR A 247 8.31 7.29 -18.81
C THR A 247 8.17 6.04 -17.96
N PRO A 248 8.81 5.95 -16.80
CA PRO A 248 8.62 4.83 -15.90
C PRO A 248 7.24 4.88 -15.24
N LEU A 249 6.62 3.74 -15.10
CA LEU A 249 5.35 3.52 -14.43
C LEU A 249 5.52 2.41 -13.41
N LEU A 250 4.87 2.56 -12.25
CA LEU A 250 4.88 1.55 -11.19
C LEU A 250 3.58 0.78 -11.19
N ALA A 251 3.69 -0.55 -11.17
CA ALA A 251 2.55 -1.39 -10.86
C ALA A 251 2.19 -1.27 -9.36
N ARG A 252 0.91 -1.18 -9.06
CA ARG A 252 0.38 -1.17 -7.69
C ARG A 252 0.18 -2.61 -7.19
N GLY A 253 -0.06 -2.77 -5.88
CA GLY A 253 -0.50 -4.01 -5.27
C GLY A 253 0.63 -4.88 -4.74
N GLU A 254 1.67 -4.26 -4.21
CA GLU A 254 2.72 -4.93 -3.44
C GLU A 254 2.16 -5.65 -2.23
N ASP A 255 1.15 -5.07 -1.60
CA ASP A 255 0.35 -5.63 -0.51
C ASP A 255 -0.49 -6.83 -0.98
N THR A 256 -1.18 -6.69 -2.10
CA THR A 256 -1.94 -7.79 -2.72
C THR A 256 -1.03 -8.97 -3.05
N LEU A 257 0.20 -8.73 -3.51
CA LEU A 257 1.18 -9.78 -3.80
C LEU A 257 1.56 -10.57 -2.52
N VAL A 258 1.72 -9.88 -1.40
CA VAL A 258 1.96 -10.52 -0.10
C VAL A 258 0.77 -11.40 0.30
N GLY A 259 -0.47 -10.90 0.17
CA GLY A 259 -1.68 -11.68 0.44
C GLY A 259 -1.81 -12.92 -0.45
N MET A 260 -1.49 -12.81 -1.75
CA MET A 260 -1.46 -13.96 -2.67
C MET A 260 -0.38 -14.98 -2.29
N ALA A 261 0.78 -14.54 -1.86
CA ALA A 261 1.85 -15.44 -1.43
C ALA A 261 1.49 -16.12 -0.09
N ALA A 262 0.86 -15.39 0.83
CA ALA A 262 0.37 -15.94 2.09
C ALA A 262 -0.65 -17.06 1.88
N SER A 263 -1.55 -16.93 0.89
CA SER A 263 -2.52 -17.97 0.55
C SER A 263 -1.90 -19.26 0.00
N GLN A 264 -0.67 -19.18 -0.51
CA GLN A 264 0.10 -20.30 -1.09
C GLN A 264 1.12 -20.91 -0.11
N SER A 265 1.23 -20.36 1.10
CA SER A 265 2.17 -20.74 2.15
C SER A 265 1.44 -20.94 3.48
N HIS A 266 2.16 -21.38 4.52
CA HIS A 266 1.60 -21.55 5.86
C HIS A 266 1.49 -20.23 6.65
N ILE A 267 1.46 -19.09 5.98
CA ILE A 267 1.33 -17.77 6.59
C ILE A 267 -0.12 -17.55 7.00
N ARG A 268 -0.32 -17.25 8.27
CA ARG A 268 -1.65 -16.97 8.83
C ARG A 268 -1.95 -15.46 8.76
N CYS A 269 -2.83 -15.08 7.83
CA CYS A 269 -3.33 -13.72 7.74
C CYS A 269 -4.73 -13.61 8.36
N LEU A 270 -4.95 -12.58 9.20
CA LEU A 270 -6.25 -12.26 9.78
C LEU A 270 -6.69 -10.86 9.39
N ASP A 271 -7.96 -10.73 8.99
CA ASP A 271 -8.69 -9.46 8.98
C ASP A 271 -9.14 -9.18 10.42
N ILE A 272 -8.62 -8.11 10.99
CA ILE A 272 -8.95 -7.70 12.38
C ILE A 272 -10.30 -6.99 12.48
N GLN A 273 -11.05 -6.88 11.40
CA GLN A 273 -12.38 -6.27 11.32
C GLN A 273 -12.42 -4.82 11.86
N THR A 274 -11.30 -4.13 11.77
CA THR A 274 -11.11 -2.75 12.27
C THR A 274 -10.67 -1.85 11.12
N PRO A 275 -11.62 -1.37 10.29
CA PRO A 275 -11.32 -0.42 9.22
C PRO A 275 -10.74 0.87 9.78
N ILE A 276 -9.78 1.45 9.08
CA ILE A 276 -9.16 2.72 9.44
C ILE A 276 -9.60 3.82 8.46
N PHE A 277 -9.72 5.07 8.94
CA PHE A 277 -10.06 6.20 8.07
C PHE A 277 -8.90 6.54 7.13
N HIS A 278 -9.21 6.59 5.84
CA HIS A 278 -8.26 6.92 4.78
C HIS A 278 -8.76 8.15 3.99
N ASP A 279 -8.11 9.28 4.20
CA ASP A 279 -8.40 10.53 3.49
C ASP A 279 -7.73 10.54 2.12
N THR A 280 -8.22 9.70 1.23
CA THR A 280 -7.64 9.45 -0.11
C THR A 280 -7.35 10.73 -0.90
N TYR A 281 -8.11 11.81 -0.69
CA TYR A 281 -8.00 13.05 -1.46
C TYR A 281 -7.59 14.27 -0.62
N GLY A 282 -7.55 14.15 0.71
CA GLY A 282 -7.17 15.22 1.64
C GLY A 282 -8.23 16.31 1.85
N ASP A 283 -9.46 16.10 1.39
CA ASP A 283 -10.53 17.11 1.42
C ASP A 283 -11.82 16.58 2.09
N TYR A 284 -11.76 15.46 2.82
CA TYR A 284 -12.94 14.91 3.49
C TYR A 284 -13.57 15.95 4.44
N PRO A 285 -14.93 16.12 4.51
CA PRO A 285 -15.98 15.27 3.91
C PRO A 285 -16.40 15.65 2.47
N LYS A 286 -15.71 16.57 1.82
CA LYS A 286 -16.04 16.97 0.47
C LYS A 286 -15.87 15.81 -0.50
N ALA A 287 -16.91 15.49 -1.28
CA ALA A 287 -16.85 14.47 -2.30
C ALA A 287 -15.82 14.86 -3.40
N PRO A 288 -14.93 13.92 -3.79
CA PRO A 288 -13.94 14.20 -4.84
C PRO A 288 -14.62 14.42 -6.20
N ASP A 289 -14.25 15.50 -6.88
CA ASP A 289 -14.83 15.90 -8.17
C ASP A 289 -13.89 15.53 -9.34
N LEU A 290 -14.17 14.37 -9.95
CA LEU A 290 -13.38 13.88 -11.08
C LEU A 290 -13.42 14.79 -12.31
N ARG A 291 -14.49 15.54 -12.52
CA ARG A 291 -14.62 16.41 -13.70
C ARG A 291 -13.86 17.72 -13.57
N ASN A 292 -13.85 18.32 -12.39
CA ASN A 292 -13.38 19.68 -12.21
C ASN A 292 -12.06 19.76 -11.42
N ASP A 293 -11.68 18.72 -10.63
CA ASP A 293 -10.45 18.72 -9.87
C ASP A 293 -9.34 17.92 -10.59
N SER A 294 -8.26 18.61 -10.98
CA SER A 294 -7.11 17.98 -11.62
C SER A 294 -6.38 17.00 -10.69
N ARG A 295 -6.32 17.28 -9.37
CA ARG A 295 -5.68 16.39 -8.38
C ARG A 295 -6.39 15.03 -8.33
N VAL A 296 -7.72 15.05 -8.39
CA VAL A 296 -8.55 13.83 -8.44
C VAL A 296 -8.27 13.05 -9.73
N ARG A 297 -8.19 13.74 -10.88
CA ARG A 297 -7.84 13.11 -12.17
C ARG A 297 -6.42 12.53 -12.16
N ASP A 298 -5.47 13.26 -11.63
CA ASP A 298 -4.06 12.80 -11.55
C ASP A 298 -3.96 11.52 -10.70
N ARG A 299 -4.64 11.50 -9.56
CA ARG A 299 -4.66 10.33 -8.67
C ARG A 299 -5.34 9.13 -9.32
N LEU A 300 -6.46 9.35 -10.02
CA LEU A 300 -7.12 8.29 -10.78
C LEU A 300 -6.26 7.78 -11.95
N TYR A 301 -5.62 8.67 -12.70
CA TYR A 301 -4.73 8.29 -13.80
C TYR A 301 -3.57 7.42 -13.29
N TYR A 302 -2.93 7.85 -12.21
CA TYR A 302 -1.89 7.07 -11.53
C TYR A 302 -2.39 5.70 -11.04
N ALA A 303 -3.61 5.64 -10.50
CA ALA A 303 -4.22 4.39 -10.10
C ALA A 303 -4.48 3.47 -11.29
N CYS A 304 -5.03 3.98 -12.40
CA CYS A 304 -5.29 3.22 -13.61
C CYS A 304 -4.01 2.61 -14.19
N THR A 305 -2.95 3.39 -14.34
CA THR A 305 -1.66 2.90 -14.83
C THR A 305 -1.06 1.84 -13.90
N GLY A 306 -1.14 2.07 -12.60
CA GLY A 306 -0.69 1.10 -11.60
C GLY A 306 -1.46 -0.22 -11.62
N TRP A 307 -2.78 -0.18 -11.79
CA TRP A 307 -3.61 -1.39 -11.92
C TRP A 307 -3.35 -2.12 -13.23
N ILE A 308 -3.10 -1.42 -14.33
CA ILE A 308 -2.70 -2.04 -15.59
C ILE A 308 -1.44 -2.87 -15.38
N GLY A 309 -0.37 -2.27 -14.85
CA GLY A 309 0.88 -2.98 -14.58
C GLY A 309 0.70 -4.16 -13.63
N ARG A 310 -0.09 -3.98 -12.55
CA ARG A 310 -0.44 -5.06 -11.62
C ARG A 310 -1.14 -6.23 -12.32
N ASN A 311 -2.17 -5.94 -13.11
CA ASN A 311 -2.97 -6.99 -13.76
C ASN A 311 -2.14 -7.80 -14.74
N VAL A 312 -1.25 -7.15 -15.48
CA VAL A 312 -0.29 -7.83 -16.36
C VAL A 312 0.67 -8.72 -15.56
N PHE A 313 1.25 -8.21 -14.48
CA PHE A 313 2.17 -8.97 -13.64
C PHE A 313 1.49 -10.13 -12.94
N PHE A 314 0.28 -9.92 -12.40
CA PHE A 314 -0.47 -10.96 -11.70
C PHE A 314 -1.00 -12.06 -12.62
N ARG A 315 -1.18 -11.78 -13.92
CA ARG A 315 -1.49 -12.81 -14.91
C ARG A 315 -0.49 -13.96 -14.88
N TRP A 316 0.78 -13.65 -14.73
CA TRP A 316 1.83 -14.66 -14.57
C TRP A 316 1.62 -15.54 -13.32
N LYS A 317 1.07 -14.98 -12.25
CA LYS A 317 0.78 -15.69 -10.99
C LYS A 317 -0.52 -16.49 -11.04
N THR A 318 -1.55 -15.98 -11.70
CA THR A 318 -2.92 -16.53 -11.68
C THR A 318 -3.23 -17.45 -12.86
N GLY A 319 -2.39 -17.49 -13.87
CA GLY A 319 -2.58 -18.37 -15.04
C GLY A 319 -3.77 -17.99 -15.94
N HIS A 320 -4.26 -16.74 -15.91
CA HIS A 320 -5.36 -16.29 -16.77
C HIS A 320 -5.07 -16.49 -18.25
N THR A 321 -6.09 -16.86 -19.01
CA THR A 321 -5.96 -17.17 -20.43
C THR A 321 -5.73 -15.91 -21.30
N PRO A 322 -4.99 -16.01 -22.42
CA PRO A 322 -4.80 -14.90 -23.35
C PRO A 322 -6.11 -14.33 -23.93
N SER A 323 -7.15 -15.17 -24.08
CA SER A 323 -8.44 -14.75 -24.63
C SER A 323 -9.20 -13.78 -23.73
N GLU A 324 -9.25 -14.07 -22.42
CA GLU A 324 -9.87 -13.17 -21.42
C GLU A 324 -9.18 -11.82 -21.42
N PHE A 325 -7.86 -11.81 -21.51
CA PHE A 325 -7.06 -10.58 -21.55
C PHE A 325 -7.35 -9.74 -22.81
N THR A 326 -7.49 -10.38 -23.97
CA THR A 326 -7.85 -9.70 -25.22
C THR A 326 -9.22 -9.01 -25.13
N GLN A 327 -10.22 -9.67 -24.53
CA GLN A 327 -11.54 -9.08 -24.35
C GLN A 327 -11.45 -7.88 -23.40
N ARG A 328 -10.76 -8.00 -22.27
CA ARG A 328 -10.58 -6.91 -21.30
C ARG A 328 -9.87 -5.70 -21.91
N ASN A 329 -8.89 -5.91 -22.79
CA ASN A 329 -8.19 -4.84 -23.49
C ASN A 329 -9.11 -4.05 -24.43
N ARG A 330 -10.05 -4.72 -25.14
CA ARG A 330 -11.08 -4.02 -25.95
C ARG A 330 -11.98 -3.14 -25.09
N GLN A 331 -12.40 -3.65 -23.96
CA GLN A 331 -13.24 -2.89 -23.02
C GLN A 331 -12.47 -1.74 -22.38
N LEU A 332 -11.19 -1.95 -22.01
CA LEU A 332 -10.33 -0.87 -21.55
C LEU A 332 -10.26 0.27 -22.57
N ALA A 333 -10.14 -0.04 -23.87
CA ALA A 333 -10.08 0.97 -24.91
C ALA A 333 -11.40 1.75 -25.04
N ALA A 334 -12.55 1.07 -24.95
CA ALA A 334 -13.86 1.72 -24.97
C ALA A 334 -14.08 2.62 -23.73
N GLY A 335 -13.81 2.08 -22.54
CA GLY A 335 -13.94 2.78 -21.27
C GLY A 335 -12.98 3.96 -21.13
N ALA A 336 -11.74 3.82 -21.57
CA ALA A 336 -10.72 4.87 -21.57
C ALA A 336 -11.15 6.08 -22.44
N LYS A 337 -11.72 5.80 -23.63
CA LYS A 337 -12.28 6.84 -24.50
C LYS A 337 -13.46 7.56 -23.86
N ALA A 338 -14.33 6.83 -23.18
CA ALA A 338 -15.46 7.39 -22.44
C ALA A 338 -15.00 8.26 -21.26
N LEU A 339 -14.04 7.78 -20.46
CA LEU A 339 -13.46 8.51 -19.35
C LEU A 339 -12.76 9.80 -19.83
N ALA A 340 -11.98 9.73 -20.89
CA ALA A 340 -11.30 10.89 -21.46
C ALA A 340 -12.28 11.99 -21.88
N ARG A 341 -13.43 11.62 -22.46
CA ARG A 341 -14.51 12.58 -22.80
C ARG A 341 -15.18 13.15 -21.54
N TYR A 342 -15.48 12.28 -20.56
CA TYR A 342 -16.15 12.68 -19.34
C TYR A 342 -15.32 13.68 -18.53
N THR A 343 -14.01 13.47 -18.45
CA THR A 343 -13.08 14.30 -17.67
C THR A 343 -12.43 15.44 -18.46
N ASN A 344 -12.60 15.44 -19.78
CA ASN A 344 -11.84 16.30 -20.72
C ASN A 344 -10.31 16.15 -20.55
N ASP A 345 -9.84 14.95 -20.20
CA ASP A 345 -8.42 14.64 -19.99
C ASP A 345 -7.95 13.58 -20.99
N ARG A 346 -7.17 14.01 -21.97
CA ARG A 346 -6.69 13.15 -23.06
C ARG A 346 -5.69 12.07 -22.62
N ARG A 347 -5.09 12.19 -21.43
CA ARG A 347 -4.15 11.17 -20.91
C ARG A 347 -4.81 9.79 -20.81
N PHE A 348 -6.09 9.74 -20.46
CA PHE A 348 -6.82 8.48 -20.35
C PHE A 348 -6.93 7.72 -21.70
N LEU A 349 -6.81 8.40 -22.84
CA LEU A 349 -6.78 7.75 -24.16
C LEU A 349 -5.59 6.81 -24.34
N TYR A 350 -4.51 7.00 -23.57
CA TYR A 350 -3.28 6.19 -23.66
C TYR A 350 -3.33 4.91 -22.82
N LEU A 351 -4.37 4.67 -22.01
CA LEU A 351 -4.45 3.48 -21.17
C LEU A 351 -4.32 2.16 -21.96
N PRO A 352 -4.89 1.98 -23.16
CA PRO A 352 -4.68 0.77 -23.97
C PRO A 352 -3.24 0.61 -24.44
N ASP A 353 -2.56 1.70 -24.82
CA ASP A 353 -1.15 1.67 -25.22
C ASP A 353 -0.24 1.34 -24.03
N ILE A 354 -0.58 1.89 -22.85
CA ILE A 354 0.09 1.58 -21.58
C ILE A 354 -0.08 0.10 -21.22
N GLN A 355 -1.26 -0.48 -21.47
CA GLN A 355 -1.52 -1.91 -21.30
C GLN A 355 -0.60 -2.74 -22.21
N SER A 356 -0.51 -2.39 -23.49
CA SER A 356 0.36 -3.07 -24.47
C SER A 356 1.84 -2.94 -24.06
N ALA A 357 2.25 -1.78 -23.59
CA ALA A 357 3.59 -1.57 -23.05
C ALA A 357 3.85 -2.46 -21.82
N ALA A 358 2.95 -2.49 -20.85
CA ALA A 358 3.09 -3.37 -19.69
C ALA A 358 3.21 -4.84 -20.07
N GLU A 359 2.43 -5.30 -21.06
CA GLU A 359 2.52 -6.69 -21.59
C GLU A 359 3.90 -6.99 -22.18
N SER A 360 4.49 -6.04 -22.91
CA SER A 360 5.84 -6.21 -23.48
C SER A 360 6.93 -6.26 -22.39
N TRP A 361 6.70 -5.62 -21.24
CA TRP A 361 7.62 -5.60 -20.11
C TRP A 361 7.43 -6.76 -19.11
N LEU A 362 6.45 -7.65 -19.31
CA LEU A 362 6.18 -8.76 -18.39
C LEU A 362 7.41 -9.63 -18.08
N PRO A 363 8.26 -10.05 -19.06
CA PRO A 363 9.45 -10.83 -18.76
C PRO A 363 10.42 -10.10 -17.82
N ASP A 364 10.60 -8.78 -18.02
CA ASP A 364 11.45 -7.95 -17.17
C ASP A 364 10.88 -7.81 -15.77
N MET A 365 9.56 -7.59 -15.63
CA MET A 365 8.89 -7.53 -14.32
C MET A 365 9.07 -8.84 -13.53
N ILE A 366 8.97 -9.99 -14.20
CA ILE A 366 9.23 -11.31 -13.59
C ILE A 366 10.67 -11.41 -13.13
N GLY A 367 11.63 -11.01 -13.98
CA GLY A 367 13.05 -10.99 -13.65
C GLY A 367 13.38 -10.07 -12.46
N GLN A 368 12.75 -8.89 -12.39
CA GLN A 368 12.87 -7.97 -11.24
C GLN A 368 12.38 -8.65 -9.93
N TYR A 369 11.21 -9.29 -9.98
CA TYR A 369 10.65 -9.98 -8.81
C TYR A 369 11.55 -11.12 -8.33
N GLN A 370 12.04 -11.95 -9.25
CA GLN A 370 12.92 -13.08 -8.90
C GLN A 370 14.19 -12.60 -8.19
N LYS A 371 14.84 -11.58 -8.72
CA LYS A 371 16.04 -10.98 -8.12
C LYS A 371 15.74 -10.39 -6.72
N SER A 372 14.60 -9.69 -6.58
CA SER A 372 14.18 -9.14 -5.29
C SER A 372 13.92 -10.25 -4.26
N LYS A 373 13.24 -11.33 -4.67
CA LYS A 373 12.97 -12.48 -3.81
C LYS A 373 14.25 -13.22 -3.39
N GLU A 374 15.17 -13.44 -4.32
CA GLU A 374 16.47 -14.07 -4.01
C GLU A 374 17.29 -13.25 -3.01
N ALA A 375 17.34 -11.93 -3.22
CA ALA A 375 18.04 -11.03 -2.32
C ALA A 375 17.39 -10.98 -0.91
N TRP A 376 16.06 -11.01 -0.86
CA TRP A 376 15.31 -11.04 0.40
C TRP A 376 15.53 -12.35 1.17
N ASN A 377 15.47 -13.48 0.48
CA ASN A 377 15.71 -14.79 1.09
C ASN A 377 17.14 -14.86 1.65
N GLU A 378 18.14 -14.42 0.89
CA GLU A 378 19.51 -14.38 1.37
C GLU A 378 19.65 -13.53 2.64
N LEU A 379 19.03 -12.35 2.67
CA LEU A 379 19.05 -11.48 3.85
C LEU A 379 18.41 -12.17 5.07
N THR A 380 17.19 -12.70 4.90
CA THR A 380 16.45 -13.31 6.02
C THR A 380 17.12 -14.59 6.53
N GLU A 381 17.65 -15.43 5.65
CA GLU A 381 18.44 -16.61 6.02
C GLU A 381 19.70 -16.22 6.80
N ARG A 382 20.42 -15.20 6.38
CA ARG A 382 21.63 -14.71 7.07
C ARG A 382 21.31 -14.08 8.41
N TRP A 383 20.16 -13.42 8.54
CA TRP A 383 19.78 -12.76 9.78
C TRP A 383 19.25 -13.74 10.82
N PHE A 384 18.29 -14.59 10.47
CA PHE A 384 17.62 -15.51 11.40
C PHE A 384 18.34 -16.85 11.58
N GLY A 385 19.30 -17.20 10.76
CA GLY A 385 20.12 -18.41 10.85
C GLY A 385 21.33 -18.30 11.80
N ARG A 386 21.43 -17.20 12.57
CA ARG A 386 22.51 -16.92 13.53
C ARG A 386 22.26 -17.43 14.93
#